data_f54f105de396a60d96b85b61189168ec
#
_entry.id   f54f105de396a60d96b85b61189168ec
#
_cell.length_a   1.000
_cell.length_b   1.000
_cell.length_c   1.000
_cell.angle_alpha   90.00
_cell.angle_beta   90.00
_cell.angle_gamma   90.00
#
_symmetry.space_group_name_H-M   'P 1'
#
loop_
_entity.id
_entity.type
_entity.pdbx_description
1 polymer ?
#
loop_
_entity_poly.entity_id
_entity_poly.type
_entity_poly.pdbx_seq_one_letter_code
_entity_poly.pdbx_strand_id
1 'polypeptide(L)'
;MNAIKPQEVGYGSDKSGLVWGYRFAPGQAPEPIDCDAALEFLALAEEAELPAASFIWLHFSLSNAASERWMRQHLELPEAYYESLHKRVGSTRLEMEDDALVAIIHDVLFDASFDSTSISTLMLCMEPRLVVSARLRPLRSVDRLRAAVREGHNLRSSAELLAHLLREQAAVLVDILRQSSSRMDAIEDSLLSDQIAVSRGELSALRRALVRLQRLLAPEPAALFRLLNRPAPWLGPEDLEDLRQAAEEFSAAVGDSAALAERLKLLQEELAAMVGEHTNRTLFILTLVTVLALPINLVAGLLGMNVGGIPFAQHRQGFLVVVGTLAVVTGVLAYFFLIRRSASPARPRNREDR
;
A
#
# COMPACT_ATOMS: atom_id res chain seq x y z
N MET A 1 -2.64 -22.25 -45.73
CA MET A 1 -1.81 -22.46 -44.51
C MET A 1 -1.09 -21.16 -44.22
N ASN A 2 -1.82 -20.19 -43.63
CA ASN A 2 -1.26 -18.88 -43.24
C ASN A 2 -0.73 -18.97 -41.81
N ALA A 3 0.58 -18.90 -41.69
CA ALA A 3 1.25 -18.83 -40.39
C ALA A 3 0.86 -17.53 -39.69
N ILE A 4 0.12 -17.64 -38.60
CA ILE A 4 -0.14 -16.54 -37.66
C ILE A 4 1.22 -16.17 -37.08
N LYS A 5 1.73 -14.97 -37.40
CA LYS A 5 2.91 -14.38 -36.76
C LYS A 5 2.61 -14.20 -35.26
N PRO A 6 3.50 -14.61 -34.34
CA PRO A 6 3.31 -14.28 -32.93
C PRO A 6 3.33 -12.76 -32.78
N GLN A 7 2.21 -12.20 -32.36
CA GLN A 7 2.11 -10.79 -32.00
C GLN A 7 3.01 -10.55 -30.79
N GLU A 8 4.02 -9.72 -30.99
CA GLU A 8 4.86 -9.21 -29.92
C GLU A 8 4.01 -8.68 -28.76
N VAL A 9 4.39 -8.99 -27.55
CA VAL A 9 3.76 -8.49 -26.32
C VAL A 9 4.06 -6.99 -26.20
N GLY A 10 3.41 -6.19 -27.05
CA GLY A 10 3.46 -4.74 -26.98
C GLY A 10 2.33 -4.25 -26.08
N TYR A 11 2.64 -3.53 -25.02
CA TYR A 11 1.67 -2.75 -24.23
C TYR A 11 1.11 -1.54 -25.02
N GLY A 12 1.37 -1.45 -26.33
CA GLY A 12 0.88 -0.43 -27.22
C GLY A 12 -0.56 -0.70 -27.65
N SER A 13 -1.39 0.35 -27.69
CA SER A 13 -2.70 0.31 -28.31
C SER A 13 -2.58 0.39 -29.84
N ASP A 14 -3.61 -0.10 -30.54
CA ASP A 14 -3.78 0.09 -31.98
C ASP A 14 -4.14 1.56 -32.33
N LYS A 15 -4.53 1.81 -33.60
CA LYS A 15 -4.91 3.16 -34.05
C LYS A 15 -6.20 3.67 -33.42
N SER A 16 -7.07 2.78 -32.96
CA SER A 16 -8.34 3.07 -32.28
C SER A 16 -8.16 3.23 -30.77
N GLY A 17 -6.97 2.92 -30.26
CA GLY A 17 -6.68 2.93 -28.82
C GLY A 17 -6.99 1.63 -28.11
N LEU A 18 -7.47 0.60 -28.82
CA LEU A 18 -7.69 -0.74 -28.28
C LEU A 18 -6.35 -1.40 -27.96
N VAL A 19 -6.22 -1.92 -26.75
CA VAL A 19 -5.04 -2.69 -26.31
C VAL A 19 -5.24 -4.16 -26.57
N TRP A 20 -6.45 -4.67 -26.31
CA TRP A 20 -6.95 -6.00 -26.68
C TRP A 20 -8.47 -6.05 -26.64
N GLY A 21 -9.03 -6.98 -27.39
CA GLY A 21 -10.42 -7.41 -27.31
C GLY A 21 -10.50 -8.92 -27.22
N TYR A 22 -11.50 -9.44 -26.53
CA TYR A 22 -11.82 -10.86 -26.45
C TYR A 22 -13.32 -11.07 -26.61
N ARG A 23 -13.70 -12.12 -27.39
CA ARG A 23 -15.04 -12.65 -27.49
C ARG A 23 -15.14 -13.91 -26.64
N PHE A 24 -16.21 -14.01 -25.87
CA PHE A 24 -16.57 -15.17 -25.06
C PHE A 24 -17.86 -15.77 -25.58
N ALA A 25 -17.89 -17.10 -25.73
CA ALA A 25 -19.07 -17.85 -26.12
C ALA A 25 -19.14 -19.15 -25.30
N PRO A 26 -20.35 -19.65 -25.00
CA PRO A 26 -20.51 -20.85 -24.18
C PRO A 26 -19.78 -22.06 -24.79
N GLY A 27 -18.94 -22.70 -23.97
CA GLY A 27 -18.23 -23.92 -24.37
C GLY A 27 -17.09 -23.72 -25.40
N GLN A 28 -16.72 -22.48 -25.70
CA GLN A 28 -15.62 -22.15 -26.62
C GLN A 28 -14.49 -21.44 -25.86
N ALA A 29 -13.26 -21.62 -26.33
CA ALA A 29 -12.15 -20.84 -25.81
C ALA A 29 -12.31 -19.36 -26.15
N PRO A 30 -11.82 -18.42 -25.29
CA PRO A 30 -11.86 -17.00 -25.59
C PRO A 30 -11.12 -16.69 -26.90
N GLU A 31 -11.77 -15.93 -27.78
CA GLU A 31 -11.22 -15.55 -29.09
C GLU A 31 -10.75 -14.09 -29.05
N PRO A 32 -9.50 -13.79 -29.45
CA PRO A 32 -9.06 -12.41 -29.57
C PRO A 32 -9.75 -11.74 -30.76
N ILE A 33 -10.26 -10.52 -30.53
CA ILE A 33 -10.96 -9.72 -31.54
C ILE A 33 -10.35 -8.32 -31.63
N ASP A 34 -10.48 -7.70 -32.79
CA ASP A 34 -10.19 -6.27 -33.02
C ASP A 34 -11.48 -5.43 -33.01
N CYS A 35 -11.33 -4.13 -33.30
CA CYS A 35 -12.46 -3.20 -33.31
C CYS A 35 -13.52 -3.53 -34.35
N ASP A 36 -13.12 -4.00 -35.52
CA ASP A 36 -14.06 -4.31 -36.60
C ASP A 36 -14.90 -5.56 -36.27
N ALA A 37 -14.25 -6.62 -35.78
CA ALA A 37 -14.94 -7.83 -35.31
C ALA A 37 -15.82 -7.53 -34.06
N ALA A 38 -15.47 -6.57 -33.24
CA ALA A 38 -16.31 -6.15 -32.13
C ALA A 38 -17.60 -5.48 -32.58
N LEU A 39 -17.53 -4.60 -33.59
CA LEU A 39 -18.73 -3.98 -34.19
C LEU A 39 -19.63 -4.99 -34.88
N GLU A 40 -19.05 -5.94 -35.60
CA GLU A 40 -19.81 -7.05 -36.24
C GLU A 40 -20.53 -7.88 -35.14
N PHE A 41 -19.86 -8.20 -34.03
CA PHE A 41 -20.48 -8.90 -32.91
C PHE A 41 -21.67 -8.12 -32.32
N LEU A 42 -21.52 -6.81 -32.10
CA LEU A 42 -22.59 -5.99 -31.54
C LEU A 42 -23.81 -5.92 -32.48
N ALA A 43 -23.61 -5.78 -33.79
CA ALA A 43 -24.69 -5.79 -34.76
C ALA A 43 -25.46 -7.13 -34.74
N LEU A 44 -24.76 -8.28 -34.73
CA LEU A 44 -25.36 -9.61 -34.61
C LEU A 44 -26.07 -9.81 -33.26
N ALA A 45 -25.59 -9.15 -32.18
CA ALA A 45 -26.20 -9.22 -30.87
C ALA A 45 -27.54 -8.49 -30.80
N GLU A 46 -27.72 -7.38 -31.54
CA GLU A 46 -28.97 -6.63 -31.65
C GLU A 46 -30.01 -7.44 -32.44
N GLU A 47 -29.60 -8.17 -33.46
CA GLU A 47 -30.47 -9.04 -34.28
C GLU A 47 -30.86 -10.35 -33.56
N ALA A 48 -30.41 -10.55 -32.31
CA ALA A 48 -30.63 -11.77 -31.49
C ALA A 48 -30.13 -13.08 -32.14
N GLU A 49 -29.15 -12.99 -33.04
CA GLU A 49 -28.57 -14.16 -33.73
C GLU A 49 -27.50 -14.90 -32.89
N LEU A 50 -27.07 -14.30 -31.74
CA LEU A 50 -26.06 -14.88 -30.90
C LEU A 50 -26.64 -15.58 -29.65
N PRO A 51 -25.96 -16.65 -29.14
CA PRO A 51 -26.32 -17.24 -27.86
C PRO A 51 -26.39 -16.21 -26.75
N ALA A 52 -27.39 -16.34 -25.86
CA ALA A 52 -27.66 -15.34 -24.79
C ALA A 52 -26.46 -15.05 -23.89
N ALA A 53 -25.60 -16.03 -23.65
CA ALA A 53 -24.42 -15.91 -22.77
C ALA A 53 -23.15 -15.48 -23.52
N SER A 54 -23.23 -15.03 -24.79
CA SER A 54 -22.06 -14.53 -25.52
C SER A 54 -21.85 -13.05 -25.21
N PHE A 55 -20.60 -12.65 -24.94
CA PHE A 55 -20.23 -11.26 -24.69
C PHE A 55 -18.81 -10.95 -25.20
N ILE A 56 -18.48 -9.66 -25.28
CA ILE A 56 -17.14 -9.20 -25.64
C ILE A 56 -16.54 -8.33 -24.52
N TRP A 57 -15.22 -8.40 -24.37
CA TRP A 57 -14.44 -7.53 -23.49
C TRP A 57 -13.44 -6.73 -24.31
N LEU A 58 -13.60 -5.40 -24.31
CA LEU A 58 -12.73 -4.44 -24.98
C LEU A 58 -11.94 -3.65 -23.94
N HIS A 59 -10.62 -3.59 -24.10
CA HIS A 59 -9.73 -2.88 -23.17
C HIS A 59 -8.96 -1.78 -23.88
N PHE A 60 -9.19 -0.52 -23.46
CA PHE A 60 -8.63 0.66 -24.10
C PHE A 60 -7.53 1.33 -23.28
N SER A 61 -6.61 2.00 -23.97
CA SER A 61 -5.59 2.86 -23.37
C SER A 61 -5.99 4.33 -23.46
N LEU A 62 -6.24 4.97 -22.33
CA LEU A 62 -6.54 6.41 -22.27
C LEU A 62 -5.32 7.32 -22.53
N SER A 63 -4.13 6.74 -22.64
CA SER A 63 -2.96 7.49 -23.14
C SER A 63 -3.03 7.75 -24.65
N ASN A 64 -3.91 7.03 -25.37
CA ASN A 64 -4.21 7.27 -26.78
C ASN A 64 -5.50 8.09 -26.92
N ALA A 65 -5.39 9.30 -27.46
CA ALA A 65 -6.53 10.21 -27.64
C ALA A 65 -7.60 9.66 -28.62
N ALA A 66 -7.29 8.62 -29.40
CA ALA A 66 -8.26 7.97 -30.28
C ALA A 66 -9.27 7.11 -29.50
N SER A 67 -8.91 6.59 -28.33
CA SER A 67 -9.73 5.68 -27.53
C SER A 67 -11.12 6.23 -27.23
N GLU A 68 -11.19 7.42 -26.64
CA GLU A 68 -12.48 8.03 -26.29
C GLU A 68 -13.29 8.40 -27.54
N ARG A 69 -12.61 8.90 -28.57
CA ARG A 69 -13.28 9.25 -29.83
C ARG A 69 -13.89 8.01 -30.48
N TRP A 70 -13.16 6.90 -30.52
CA TRP A 70 -13.65 5.66 -31.10
C TRP A 70 -14.84 5.12 -30.28
N MET A 71 -14.73 5.08 -28.96
CA MET A 71 -15.83 4.64 -28.09
C MET A 71 -17.09 5.48 -28.29
N ARG A 72 -16.99 6.82 -28.32
CA ARG A 72 -18.13 7.72 -28.54
C ARG A 72 -18.76 7.60 -29.94
N GLN A 73 -18.00 7.19 -30.94
CA GLN A 73 -18.50 7.02 -32.29
C GLN A 73 -19.19 5.69 -32.54
N HIS A 74 -18.83 4.65 -31.80
CA HIS A 74 -19.21 3.27 -32.14
C HIS A 74 -19.92 2.54 -31.00
N LEU A 75 -19.85 3.04 -29.76
CA LEU A 75 -20.46 2.39 -28.60
C LEU A 75 -21.46 3.34 -27.93
N GLU A 76 -22.66 2.81 -27.62
CA GLU A 76 -23.71 3.53 -26.90
C GLU A 76 -23.51 3.37 -25.38
N LEU A 77 -22.45 3.99 -24.81
CA LEU A 77 -22.17 3.94 -23.39
C LEU A 77 -22.79 5.14 -22.67
N PRO A 78 -23.21 4.98 -21.38
CA PRO A 78 -23.76 6.08 -20.58
C PRO A 78 -22.78 7.26 -20.48
N GLU A 79 -23.31 8.49 -20.48
CA GLU A 79 -22.47 9.70 -20.34
C GLU A 79 -21.68 9.72 -19.03
N ALA A 80 -22.22 9.12 -17.96
CA ALA A 80 -21.51 8.93 -16.70
C ALA A 80 -20.19 8.17 -16.83
N TYR A 81 -20.09 7.24 -17.78
CA TYR A 81 -18.84 6.55 -18.11
C TYR A 81 -17.83 7.53 -18.73
N TYR A 82 -18.22 8.30 -19.73
CA TYR A 82 -17.35 9.28 -20.38
C TYR A 82 -16.90 10.39 -19.42
N GLU A 83 -17.79 10.88 -18.54
CA GLU A 83 -17.39 11.80 -17.47
C GLU A 83 -16.33 11.19 -16.55
N SER A 84 -16.40 9.89 -16.30
CA SER A 84 -15.45 9.20 -15.44
C SER A 84 -14.03 9.18 -16.02
N LEU A 85 -13.90 9.15 -17.37
CA LEU A 85 -12.61 9.14 -18.06
C LEU A 85 -11.80 10.42 -17.79
N HIS A 86 -12.47 11.54 -17.53
CA HIS A 86 -11.84 12.85 -17.28
C HIS A 86 -11.60 13.14 -15.79
N LYS A 87 -12.21 12.37 -14.89
CA LYS A 87 -12.03 12.56 -13.44
C LYS A 87 -10.66 12.01 -13.03
N ARG A 88 -9.76 12.90 -12.59
CA ARG A 88 -8.49 12.49 -11.97
C ARG A 88 -8.79 11.74 -10.68
N VAL A 89 -8.18 10.56 -10.50
CA VAL A 89 -8.21 9.69 -9.30
C VAL A 89 -9.35 10.07 -8.36
N GLY A 90 -10.58 9.64 -8.72
CA GLY A 90 -11.78 9.87 -7.93
C GLY A 90 -11.91 8.84 -6.82
N SER A 91 -12.97 8.94 -6.03
CA SER A 91 -13.40 7.86 -5.15
C SER A 91 -13.95 6.69 -5.96
N THR A 92 -13.79 5.46 -5.45
CA THR A 92 -14.43 4.27 -6.00
C THR A 92 -15.93 4.51 -6.19
N ARG A 93 -16.42 4.17 -7.38
CA ARG A 93 -17.82 4.28 -7.75
C ARG A 93 -18.24 2.99 -8.45
N LEU A 94 -19.36 2.43 -8.04
CA LEU A 94 -20.05 1.33 -8.72
C LEU A 94 -21.53 1.68 -8.70
N GLU A 95 -22.06 2.06 -9.84
CA GLU A 95 -23.44 2.57 -9.95
C GLU A 95 -24.07 2.06 -11.23
N MET A 96 -25.39 1.84 -11.19
CA MET A 96 -26.20 1.54 -12.36
C MET A 96 -26.63 2.82 -13.04
N GLU A 97 -26.38 2.92 -14.33
CA GLU A 97 -26.79 4.01 -15.20
C GLU A 97 -27.33 3.41 -16.50
N ASP A 98 -28.59 3.68 -16.83
CA ASP A 98 -29.23 3.22 -18.08
C ASP A 98 -29.04 1.73 -18.36
N ASP A 99 -29.30 0.87 -17.36
CA ASP A 99 -29.09 -0.59 -17.39
C ASP A 99 -27.62 -1.08 -17.54
N ALA A 100 -26.65 -0.18 -17.64
CA ALA A 100 -25.24 -0.49 -17.60
C ALA A 100 -24.65 -0.29 -16.21
N LEU A 101 -23.70 -1.13 -15.80
CA LEU A 101 -22.91 -0.93 -14.59
C LEU A 101 -21.68 -0.08 -14.94
N VAL A 102 -21.62 1.14 -14.43
CA VAL A 102 -20.44 2.00 -14.51
C VAL A 102 -19.63 1.86 -13.23
N ALA A 103 -18.37 1.46 -13.37
CA ALA A 103 -17.46 1.27 -12.24
C ALA A 103 -16.14 2.04 -12.40
N ILE A 104 -15.71 2.67 -11.31
CA ILE A 104 -14.38 3.25 -11.14
C ILE A 104 -13.74 2.50 -9.99
N ILE A 105 -12.74 1.69 -10.29
CA ILE A 105 -12.03 0.86 -9.32
C ILE A 105 -10.52 1.18 -9.35
N HIS A 106 -9.86 0.98 -8.21
CA HIS A 106 -8.44 1.25 -8.07
C HIS A 106 -7.64 -0.03 -8.13
N ASP A 107 -6.55 -0.02 -8.87
CA ASP A 107 -5.66 -1.17 -8.99
C ASP A 107 -4.20 -0.75 -8.92
N VAL A 108 -3.35 -1.69 -8.57
CA VAL A 108 -1.90 -1.49 -8.46
C VAL A 108 -1.26 -1.52 -9.84
N LEU A 109 -0.30 -0.63 -10.09
CA LEU A 109 0.43 -0.61 -11.36
C LEU A 109 1.25 -1.89 -11.55
N PHE A 110 1.37 -2.30 -12.81
CA PHE A 110 2.13 -3.49 -13.22
C PHE A 110 3.62 -3.38 -12.84
N ASP A 111 4.25 -2.23 -13.09
CA ASP A 111 5.66 -1.95 -12.81
C ASP A 111 5.94 -1.47 -11.38
N ALA A 112 5.00 -1.64 -10.48
CA ALA A 112 5.23 -1.24 -9.11
C ALA A 112 6.36 -2.07 -8.50
N SER A 113 7.60 -1.55 -8.59
CA SER A 113 8.63 -1.91 -7.64
C SER A 113 8.09 -1.57 -6.25
N PHE A 114 8.45 -2.34 -5.24
CA PHE A 114 7.88 -2.23 -3.89
C PHE A 114 7.97 -0.83 -3.27
N ASP A 115 8.80 0.05 -3.80
CA ASP A 115 8.97 1.44 -3.36
C ASP A 115 7.87 2.40 -3.83
N SER A 116 7.10 2.02 -4.83
CA SER A 116 6.00 2.83 -5.32
C SER A 116 4.73 1.99 -5.40
N THR A 117 3.97 1.96 -4.34
CA THR A 117 2.55 1.61 -4.41
C THR A 117 1.85 2.66 -5.26
N SER A 118 2.19 2.68 -6.53
CA SER A 118 1.51 3.49 -7.52
C SER A 118 0.20 2.79 -7.80
N ILE A 119 -0.90 3.43 -7.45
CA ILE A 119 -2.25 3.00 -7.75
C ILE A 119 -2.73 3.84 -8.91
N SER A 120 -3.42 3.21 -9.85
CA SER A 120 -4.12 3.86 -10.94
C SER A 120 -5.57 3.39 -10.97
N THR A 121 -6.36 4.00 -11.82
CA THR A 121 -7.79 3.76 -11.91
C THR A 121 -8.09 2.94 -13.15
N LEU A 122 -8.97 1.95 -12.99
CA LEU A 122 -9.66 1.26 -14.06
C LEU A 122 -11.07 1.83 -14.15
N MET A 123 -11.46 2.32 -15.30
CA MET A 123 -12.82 2.70 -15.65
C MET A 123 -13.45 1.52 -16.37
N LEU A 124 -14.62 1.12 -15.93
CA LEU A 124 -15.32 -0.04 -16.43
C LEU A 124 -16.77 0.34 -16.74
N CYS A 125 -17.28 -0.08 -17.90
CA CYS A 125 -18.69 -0.08 -18.23
C CYS A 125 -19.08 -1.50 -18.64
N MET A 126 -20.14 -2.01 -18.03
CA MET A 126 -20.56 -3.40 -18.21
C MET A 126 -22.04 -3.48 -18.51
N GLU A 127 -22.33 -4.22 -19.55
CA GLU A 127 -23.65 -4.65 -19.98
C GLU A 127 -23.67 -6.17 -20.15
N PRO A 128 -24.80 -6.80 -20.35
CA PRO A 128 -24.87 -8.26 -20.52
C PRO A 128 -23.93 -8.81 -21.60
N ARG A 129 -23.78 -8.07 -22.70
CA ARG A 129 -23.02 -8.49 -23.89
C ARG A 129 -21.75 -7.71 -24.17
N LEU A 130 -21.52 -6.63 -23.43
CA LEU A 130 -20.38 -5.73 -23.65
C LEU A 130 -19.72 -5.37 -22.32
N VAL A 131 -18.41 -5.58 -22.27
CA VAL A 131 -17.55 -5.03 -21.20
C VAL A 131 -16.52 -4.12 -21.84
N VAL A 132 -16.58 -2.84 -21.51
CA VAL A 132 -15.58 -1.85 -21.91
C VAL A 132 -14.77 -1.48 -20.67
N SER A 133 -13.47 -1.65 -20.76
CA SER A 133 -12.54 -1.23 -19.71
C SER A 133 -11.49 -0.30 -20.26
N ALA A 134 -11.14 0.74 -19.52
CA ALA A 134 -10.16 1.74 -19.92
C ALA A 134 -9.21 2.09 -18.80
N ARG A 135 -7.93 2.29 -19.12
CA ARG A 135 -6.88 2.62 -18.16
C ARG A 135 -5.89 3.63 -18.71
N LEU A 136 -5.29 4.42 -17.86
CA LEU A 136 -4.20 5.31 -18.24
C LEU A 136 -2.83 4.61 -18.21
N ARG A 137 -2.63 3.69 -17.27
CA ARG A 137 -1.37 2.93 -17.06
C ARG A 137 -1.68 1.44 -16.91
N PRO A 138 -0.75 0.53 -17.29
CA PRO A 138 -0.90 -0.90 -17.07
C PRO A 138 -1.22 -1.24 -15.61
N LEU A 139 -2.20 -2.12 -15.39
CA LEU A 139 -2.74 -2.50 -14.10
C LEU A 139 -2.50 -4.00 -13.86
N ARG A 140 -2.11 -4.34 -12.62
CA ARG A 140 -1.60 -5.69 -12.30
C ARG A 140 -2.70 -6.75 -12.33
N SER A 141 -3.86 -6.49 -11.74
CA SER A 141 -4.95 -7.43 -11.72
C SER A 141 -5.58 -7.63 -13.11
N VAL A 142 -5.70 -6.55 -13.87
CA VAL A 142 -6.18 -6.61 -15.26
C VAL A 142 -5.27 -7.45 -16.14
N ASP A 143 -3.94 -7.30 -15.99
CA ASP A 143 -2.98 -8.10 -16.76
C ASP A 143 -2.95 -9.57 -16.32
N ARG A 144 -3.17 -9.88 -15.02
CA ARG A 144 -3.35 -11.26 -14.53
C ARG A 144 -4.62 -11.90 -15.11
N LEU A 145 -5.74 -11.19 -15.07
CA LEU A 145 -6.99 -11.65 -15.67
C LEU A 145 -6.83 -11.91 -17.18
N ARG A 146 -6.17 -10.98 -17.88
CA ARG A 146 -5.84 -11.18 -19.30
C ARG A 146 -4.99 -12.43 -19.54
N ALA A 147 -4.01 -12.69 -18.69
CA ALA A 147 -3.15 -13.88 -18.80
C ALA A 147 -3.98 -15.16 -18.65
N ALA A 148 -4.88 -15.24 -17.67
CA ALA A 148 -5.79 -16.36 -17.49
C ALA A 148 -6.71 -16.58 -18.72
N VAL A 149 -7.27 -15.50 -19.30
CA VAL A 149 -8.07 -15.57 -20.52
C VAL A 149 -7.24 -16.10 -21.70
N ARG A 150 -5.99 -15.67 -21.84
CA ARG A 150 -5.08 -16.18 -22.90
C ARG A 150 -4.72 -17.66 -22.73
N GLU A 151 -4.70 -18.15 -21.52
CA GLU A 151 -4.49 -19.57 -21.19
C GLU A 151 -5.75 -20.43 -21.42
N GLY A 152 -6.85 -19.81 -21.86
CA GLY A 152 -8.08 -20.50 -22.22
C GLY A 152 -9.16 -20.48 -21.14
N HIS A 153 -8.99 -19.66 -20.08
CA HIS A 153 -10.04 -19.50 -19.07
C HIS A 153 -11.26 -18.81 -19.69
N ASN A 154 -12.32 -19.57 -19.88
CA ASN A 154 -13.56 -19.06 -20.44
C ASN A 154 -14.46 -18.51 -19.33
N LEU A 155 -15.06 -17.35 -19.59
CA LEU A 155 -15.99 -16.68 -18.69
C LEU A 155 -17.41 -16.82 -19.27
N ARG A 156 -18.36 -17.19 -18.41
CA ARG A 156 -19.75 -17.44 -18.83
C ARG A 156 -20.59 -16.15 -18.96
N SER A 157 -20.19 -15.08 -18.28
CA SER A 157 -20.89 -13.80 -18.25
C SER A 157 -19.97 -12.61 -18.05
N SER A 158 -20.47 -11.42 -18.39
CA SER A 158 -19.79 -10.16 -18.09
C SER A 158 -19.60 -9.95 -16.56
N ALA A 159 -20.55 -10.42 -15.76
CA ALA A 159 -20.47 -10.35 -14.29
C ALA A 159 -19.37 -11.27 -13.73
N GLU A 160 -19.18 -12.46 -14.26
CA GLU A 160 -18.09 -13.35 -13.87
C GLU A 160 -16.74 -12.72 -14.17
N LEU A 161 -16.61 -11.94 -15.26
CA LEU A 161 -15.39 -11.15 -15.52
C LEU A 161 -15.09 -10.17 -14.37
N LEU A 162 -16.10 -9.46 -13.88
CA LEU A 162 -15.93 -8.57 -12.73
C LEU A 162 -15.54 -9.34 -11.46
N ALA A 163 -16.18 -10.47 -11.19
CA ALA A 163 -15.85 -11.31 -10.04
C ALA A 163 -14.39 -11.79 -10.09
N HIS A 164 -13.93 -12.25 -11.26
CA HIS A 164 -12.53 -12.62 -11.46
C HIS A 164 -11.57 -11.46 -11.31
N LEU A 165 -11.91 -10.29 -11.82
CA LEU A 165 -11.10 -9.08 -11.64
C LEU A 165 -10.92 -8.74 -10.17
N LEU A 166 -12.00 -8.82 -9.37
CA LEU A 166 -11.96 -8.58 -7.92
C LEU A 166 -11.12 -9.61 -7.17
N ARG A 167 -11.21 -10.89 -7.56
CA ARG A 167 -10.36 -11.95 -7.00
C ARG A 167 -8.88 -11.72 -7.32
N GLU A 168 -8.57 -11.29 -8.56
CA GLU A 168 -7.19 -10.93 -8.93
C GLU A 168 -6.69 -9.71 -8.16
N GLN A 169 -7.55 -8.71 -7.90
CA GLN A 169 -7.20 -7.58 -7.03
C GLN A 169 -6.91 -8.05 -5.60
N ALA A 170 -7.75 -8.92 -5.03
CA ALA A 170 -7.52 -9.51 -3.72
C ALA A 170 -6.19 -10.27 -3.66
N ALA A 171 -5.91 -11.11 -4.67
CA ALA A 171 -4.66 -11.86 -4.77
C ALA A 171 -3.43 -10.94 -4.85
N VAL A 172 -3.48 -9.88 -5.67
CA VAL A 172 -2.42 -8.87 -5.76
C VAL A 172 -2.21 -8.18 -4.42
N LEU A 173 -3.29 -7.82 -3.72
CA LEU A 173 -3.21 -7.18 -2.41
C LEU A 173 -2.58 -8.12 -1.37
N VAL A 174 -3.00 -9.37 -1.32
CA VAL A 174 -2.42 -10.41 -0.43
C VAL A 174 -0.92 -10.59 -0.69
N ASP A 175 -0.48 -10.59 -1.96
CA ASP A 175 0.94 -10.69 -2.30
C ASP A 175 1.74 -9.47 -1.79
N ILE A 176 1.17 -8.27 -1.90
CA ILE A 176 1.77 -7.04 -1.37
C ILE A 176 1.87 -7.09 0.16
N LEU A 177 0.82 -7.58 0.82
CA LEU A 177 0.79 -7.70 2.28
C LEU A 177 1.83 -8.71 2.78
N ARG A 178 1.97 -9.87 2.12
CA ARG A 178 3.03 -10.85 2.44
C ARG A 178 4.43 -10.24 2.34
N GLN A 179 4.71 -9.56 1.23
CA GLN A 179 6.01 -8.90 1.05
C GLN A 179 6.23 -7.80 2.08
N SER A 180 5.18 -7.06 2.43
CA SER A 180 5.22 -6.01 3.46
C SER A 180 5.48 -6.59 4.85
N SER A 181 4.84 -7.71 5.19
CA SER A 181 5.07 -8.42 6.45
C SER A 181 6.51 -8.94 6.55
N SER A 182 7.01 -9.61 5.51
CA SER A 182 8.40 -10.10 5.49
C SER A 182 9.42 -8.97 5.65
N ARG A 183 9.17 -7.80 5.06
CA ARG A 183 10.04 -6.63 5.25
C ARG A 183 9.96 -6.08 6.66
N MET A 184 8.78 -6.06 7.25
CA MET A 184 8.59 -5.62 8.62
C MET A 184 9.32 -6.55 9.60
N ASP A 185 9.20 -7.88 9.42
CA ASP A 185 9.90 -8.86 10.23
C ASP A 185 11.44 -8.68 10.12
N ALA A 186 11.96 -8.44 8.90
CA ALA A 186 13.39 -8.14 8.70
C ALA A 186 13.83 -6.82 9.40
N ILE A 187 12.95 -5.83 9.47
CA ILE A 187 13.22 -4.59 10.20
C ILE A 187 13.20 -4.83 11.71
N GLU A 188 12.28 -5.62 12.23
CA GLU A 188 12.25 -6.05 13.64
C GLU A 188 13.58 -6.73 14.01
N ASP A 189 14.07 -7.65 13.18
CA ASP A 189 15.36 -8.33 13.40
C ASP A 189 16.55 -7.33 13.36
N SER A 190 16.50 -6.35 12.46
CA SER A 190 17.57 -5.32 12.37
C SER A 190 17.60 -4.38 13.57
N LEU A 191 16.44 -4.11 14.20
CA LEU A 191 16.34 -3.34 15.43
C LEU A 191 17.00 -4.05 16.61
N LEU A 192 16.89 -5.37 16.67
CA LEU A 192 17.60 -6.20 17.66
C LEU A 192 19.12 -6.13 17.49
N SER A 193 19.60 -5.82 16.28
CA SER A 193 21.02 -5.68 15.92
C SER A 193 21.59 -4.25 16.05
N ASP A 194 20.84 -3.33 16.66
CA ASP A 194 21.22 -1.90 16.90
C ASP A 194 21.36 -1.01 15.64
N GLN A 195 20.74 -1.42 14.50
CA GLN A 195 20.74 -0.66 13.24
C GLN A 195 19.54 0.31 13.13
N ILE A 196 19.32 1.11 14.12
CA ILE A 196 18.11 1.95 14.33
C ILE A 196 17.86 2.96 13.20
N ALA A 197 18.92 3.55 12.63
CA ALA A 197 18.76 4.66 11.67
C ALA A 197 18.20 4.23 10.30
N VAL A 198 18.61 3.06 9.79
CA VAL A 198 18.14 2.50 8.52
C VAL A 198 16.69 2.06 8.64
N SER A 199 16.37 1.35 9.70
CA SER A 199 15.04 0.80 9.97
C SER A 199 13.93 1.86 10.03
N ARG A 200 14.23 3.06 10.56
CA ARG A 200 13.24 4.15 10.68
C ARG A 200 12.76 4.69 9.32
N GLY A 201 13.67 4.82 8.35
CA GLY A 201 13.35 5.27 6.99
C GLY A 201 12.46 4.28 6.25
N GLU A 202 12.81 2.99 6.33
CA GLU A 202 12.09 1.89 5.70
C GLU A 202 10.69 1.70 6.28
N LEU A 203 10.55 1.69 7.60
CA LEU A 203 9.24 1.64 8.26
C LEU A 203 8.33 2.78 7.85
N SER A 204 8.87 4.00 7.74
CA SER A 204 8.08 5.15 7.32
C SER A 204 7.64 5.07 5.86
N ALA A 205 8.48 4.51 4.97
CA ALA A 205 8.14 4.27 3.58
C ALA A 205 7.04 3.21 3.45
N LEU A 206 7.21 2.08 4.14
CA LEU A 206 6.25 0.97 4.15
C LEU A 206 4.88 1.40 4.68
N ARG A 207 4.86 2.16 5.79
CA ARG A 207 3.61 2.69 6.35
C ARG A 207 2.90 3.63 5.38
N ARG A 208 3.62 4.57 4.74
CA ARG A 208 3.01 5.48 3.76
C ARG A 208 2.38 4.70 2.60
N ALA A 209 3.05 3.64 2.16
CA ALA A 209 2.56 2.77 1.12
C ALA A 209 1.24 2.08 1.51
N LEU A 210 1.21 1.42 2.67
CA LEU A 210 0.02 0.71 3.15
C LEU A 210 -1.15 1.65 3.46
N VAL A 211 -0.90 2.80 4.09
CA VAL A 211 -1.95 3.79 4.36
C VAL A 211 -2.55 4.33 3.07
N ARG A 212 -1.74 4.50 2.02
CA ARG A 212 -2.24 4.93 0.71
C ARG A 212 -3.08 3.85 0.04
N LEU A 213 -2.62 2.59 0.06
CA LEU A 213 -3.38 1.43 -0.41
C LEU A 213 -4.74 1.36 0.28
N GLN A 214 -4.72 1.35 1.61
CA GLN A 214 -5.93 1.29 2.41
C GLN A 214 -6.91 2.42 2.08
N ARG A 215 -6.44 3.66 2.02
CA ARG A 215 -7.31 4.82 1.73
C ARG A 215 -8.01 4.70 0.38
N LEU A 216 -7.38 4.12 -0.64
CA LEU A 216 -7.94 4.01 -1.98
C LEU A 216 -8.79 2.76 -2.17
N LEU A 217 -8.44 1.63 -1.53
CA LEU A 217 -9.14 0.37 -1.69
C LEU A 217 -10.26 0.16 -0.65
N ALA A 218 -10.19 0.77 0.53
CA ALA A 218 -11.21 0.59 1.59
C ALA A 218 -12.65 0.95 1.17
N PRO A 219 -12.93 1.90 0.28
CA PRO A 219 -14.30 2.18 -0.16
C PRO A 219 -14.88 1.12 -1.10
N GLU A 220 -14.06 0.29 -1.76
CA GLU A 220 -14.51 -0.66 -2.79
C GLU A 220 -15.44 -1.75 -2.26
N PRO A 221 -15.13 -2.46 -1.15
CA PRO A 221 -16.05 -3.45 -0.61
C PRO A 221 -17.43 -2.88 -0.30
N ALA A 222 -17.49 -1.68 0.26
CA ALA A 222 -18.75 -1.03 0.58
C ALA A 222 -19.56 -0.65 -0.68
N ALA A 223 -18.88 -0.28 -1.77
CA ALA A 223 -19.52 -0.01 -3.05
C ALA A 223 -20.05 -1.31 -3.69
N LEU A 224 -19.27 -2.40 -3.63
CA LEU A 224 -19.68 -3.73 -4.10
C LEU A 224 -20.90 -4.26 -3.32
N PHE A 225 -20.90 -4.19 -1.99
CA PHE A 225 -22.06 -4.61 -1.20
C PHE A 225 -23.32 -3.78 -1.47
N ARG A 226 -23.17 -2.48 -1.80
CA ARG A 226 -24.32 -1.67 -2.25
C ARG A 226 -24.88 -2.15 -3.57
N LEU A 227 -24.02 -2.50 -4.54
CA LEU A 227 -24.42 -3.10 -5.82
C LEU A 227 -25.17 -4.42 -5.60
N LEU A 228 -24.63 -5.31 -4.73
CA LEU A 228 -25.26 -6.61 -4.44
C LEU A 228 -26.62 -6.48 -3.74
N ASN A 229 -26.86 -5.40 -3.01
CA ASN A 229 -28.17 -5.12 -2.39
C ASN A 229 -29.21 -4.57 -3.37
N ARG A 230 -28.74 -4.04 -4.52
CA ARG A 230 -29.61 -3.54 -5.61
C ARG A 230 -28.99 -3.96 -6.93
N PRO A 231 -29.06 -5.25 -7.25
CA PRO A 231 -28.40 -5.78 -8.42
C PRO A 231 -29.05 -5.31 -9.72
N ALA A 232 -28.25 -5.28 -10.77
CA ALA A 232 -28.76 -5.06 -12.10
C ALA A 232 -29.78 -6.15 -12.49
N PRO A 233 -30.84 -5.83 -13.26
CA PRO A 233 -31.88 -6.80 -13.63
C PRO A 233 -31.35 -7.98 -14.44
N TRP A 234 -30.22 -7.81 -15.13
CA TRP A 234 -29.58 -8.82 -15.95
C TRP A 234 -28.60 -9.75 -15.20
N LEU A 235 -28.29 -9.47 -13.93
CA LEU A 235 -27.44 -10.32 -13.11
C LEU A 235 -28.19 -11.57 -12.66
N GLY A 236 -27.70 -12.73 -13.04
CA GLY A 236 -28.24 -14.02 -12.62
C GLY A 236 -27.90 -14.37 -11.16
N PRO A 237 -28.60 -15.36 -10.57
CA PRO A 237 -28.31 -15.80 -9.20
C PRO A 237 -26.87 -16.28 -9.00
N GLU A 238 -26.31 -16.98 -9.98
CA GLU A 238 -24.93 -17.47 -9.96
C GLU A 238 -23.93 -16.33 -10.01
N ASP A 239 -24.18 -15.31 -10.85
CA ASP A 239 -23.34 -14.12 -10.94
C ASP A 239 -23.31 -13.33 -9.64
N LEU A 240 -24.48 -13.23 -8.98
CA LEU A 240 -24.59 -12.56 -7.68
C LEU A 240 -23.80 -13.30 -6.58
N GLU A 241 -23.81 -14.64 -6.59
CA GLU A 241 -23.05 -15.42 -5.63
C GLU A 241 -21.54 -15.29 -5.87
N ASP A 242 -21.10 -15.36 -7.13
CA ASP A 242 -19.68 -15.17 -7.51
C ASP A 242 -19.17 -13.76 -7.12
N LEU A 243 -19.98 -12.72 -7.38
CA LEU A 243 -19.66 -11.35 -7.01
C LEU A 243 -19.63 -11.16 -5.49
N ARG A 244 -20.55 -11.83 -4.76
CA ARG A 244 -20.56 -11.78 -3.30
C ARG A 244 -19.30 -12.40 -2.72
N GLN A 245 -18.96 -13.61 -3.16
CA GLN A 245 -17.74 -14.28 -2.73
C GLN A 245 -16.49 -13.45 -3.04
N ALA A 246 -16.37 -12.90 -4.25
CA ALA A 246 -15.25 -12.05 -4.63
C ALA A 246 -15.18 -10.77 -3.77
N ALA A 247 -16.33 -10.15 -3.46
CA ALA A 247 -16.39 -8.99 -2.58
C ALA A 247 -15.97 -9.30 -1.15
N GLU A 248 -16.32 -10.47 -0.62
CA GLU A 248 -15.90 -10.94 0.70
C GLU A 248 -14.39 -11.22 0.75
N GLU A 249 -13.84 -11.91 -0.25
CA GLU A 249 -12.40 -12.16 -0.36
C GLU A 249 -11.61 -10.84 -0.43
N PHE A 250 -12.07 -9.90 -1.25
CA PHE A 250 -11.44 -8.59 -1.37
C PHE A 250 -11.57 -7.77 -0.07
N SER A 251 -12.72 -7.82 0.59
CA SER A 251 -12.95 -7.16 1.89
C SER A 251 -12.01 -7.70 2.97
N ALA A 252 -11.80 -9.02 3.01
CA ALA A 252 -10.85 -9.65 3.93
C ALA A 252 -9.42 -9.14 3.68
N ALA A 253 -8.97 -9.11 2.42
CA ALA A 253 -7.64 -8.61 2.07
C ALA A 253 -7.44 -7.12 2.43
N VAL A 254 -8.48 -6.29 2.26
CA VAL A 254 -8.47 -4.89 2.71
C VAL A 254 -8.38 -4.81 4.24
N GLY A 255 -9.11 -5.67 4.95
CA GLY A 255 -9.04 -5.78 6.41
C GLY A 255 -7.63 -6.15 6.91
N ASP A 256 -6.99 -7.11 6.27
CA ASP A 256 -5.61 -7.52 6.58
C ASP A 256 -4.61 -6.37 6.36
N SER A 257 -4.85 -5.54 5.34
CA SER A 257 -4.03 -4.35 5.10
C SER A 257 -4.13 -3.34 6.25
N ALA A 258 -5.31 -3.21 6.86
CA ALA A 258 -5.53 -2.34 8.01
C ALA A 258 -4.81 -2.89 9.26
N ALA A 259 -4.89 -4.19 9.51
CA ALA A 259 -4.20 -4.85 10.61
C ALA A 259 -2.67 -4.69 10.50
N LEU A 260 -2.11 -4.87 9.29
CA LEU A 260 -0.68 -4.68 9.06
C LEU A 260 -0.25 -3.22 9.24
N ALA A 261 -1.06 -2.26 8.81
CA ALA A 261 -0.78 -0.83 9.01
C ALA A 261 -0.76 -0.44 10.50
N GLU A 262 -1.64 -1.03 11.31
CA GLU A 262 -1.65 -0.80 12.77
C GLU A 262 -0.43 -1.46 13.45
N ARG A 263 -0.06 -2.70 13.06
CA ARG A 263 1.18 -3.34 13.55
C ARG A 263 2.41 -2.48 13.24
N LEU A 264 2.50 -1.91 12.02
CA LEU A 264 3.58 -0.98 11.65
C LEU A 264 3.60 0.29 12.50
N LYS A 265 2.45 0.80 12.88
CA LYS A 265 2.34 1.97 13.76
C LYS A 265 2.88 1.65 15.15
N LEU A 266 2.50 0.50 15.73
CA LEU A 266 3.02 0.06 17.03
C LEU A 266 4.54 -0.11 17.01
N LEU A 267 5.08 -0.71 15.95
CA LEU A 267 6.53 -0.84 15.79
C LEU A 267 7.24 0.52 15.69
N GLN A 268 6.63 1.51 15.02
CA GLN A 268 7.17 2.88 15.00
C GLN A 268 7.16 3.56 16.37
N GLU A 269 6.12 3.33 17.16
CA GLU A 269 6.02 3.86 18.55
C GLU A 269 7.07 3.20 19.44
N GLU A 270 7.30 1.90 19.33
CA GLU A 270 8.35 1.18 20.03
C GLU A 270 9.74 1.68 19.66
N LEU A 271 10.01 1.84 18.35
CA LEU A 271 11.27 2.42 17.88
C LEU A 271 11.50 3.84 18.40
N ALA A 272 10.46 4.68 18.44
CA ALA A 272 10.55 6.02 18.98
C ALA A 272 10.87 6.01 20.49
N ALA A 273 10.29 5.07 21.24
CA ALA A 273 10.59 4.87 22.65
C ALA A 273 12.04 4.43 22.89
N MET A 274 12.56 3.47 22.08
CA MET A 274 13.96 3.02 22.16
C MET A 274 14.94 4.18 21.89
N VAL A 275 14.69 4.97 20.83
CA VAL A 275 15.51 6.16 20.51
C VAL A 275 15.47 7.18 21.64
N GLY A 276 14.28 7.39 22.24
CA GLY A 276 14.12 8.27 23.39
C GLY A 276 14.93 7.81 24.61
N GLU A 277 14.92 6.52 24.91
CA GLU A 277 15.69 5.92 25.99
C GLU A 277 17.22 6.07 25.76
N HIS A 278 17.67 5.79 24.53
CA HIS A 278 19.08 5.96 24.16
C HIS A 278 19.53 7.43 24.27
N THR A 279 18.72 8.37 23.81
CA THR A 279 19.00 9.81 23.95
C THR A 279 19.06 10.23 25.40
N ASN A 280 18.10 9.80 26.22
CA ASN A 280 18.08 10.10 27.66
C ASN A 280 19.30 9.54 28.37
N ARG A 281 19.74 8.32 28.01
CA ARG A 281 20.96 7.72 28.55
C ARG A 281 22.20 8.55 28.20
N THR A 282 22.31 9.00 26.96
CA THR A 282 23.43 9.82 26.49
C THR A 282 23.46 11.18 27.22
N LEU A 283 22.29 11.84 27.30
CA LEU A 283 22.14 13.10 28.05
C LEU A 283 22.50 12.95 29.54
N PHE A 284 22.07 11.84 30.14
CA PHE A 284 22.41 11.54 31.53
C PHE A 284 23.92 11.41 31.73
N ILE A 285 24.62 10.67 30.86
CA ILE A 285 26.08 10.52 30.94
C ILE A 285 26.77 11.88 30.78
N LEU A 286 26.35 12.68 29.78
CA LEU A 286 26.90 14.01 29.57
C LEU A 286 26.69 14.93 30.79
N THR A 287 25.48 14.91 31.36
CA THR A 287 25.15 15.68 32.57
C THR A 287 26.00 15.22 33.74
N LEU A 288 26.16 13.90 33.94
CA LEU A 288 26.99 13.35 35.01
C LEU A 288 28.44 13.82 34.90
N VAL A 289 29.03 13.71 33.70
CA VAL A 289 30.40 14.17 33.46
C VAL A 289 30.53 15.67 33.74
N THR A 290 29.59 16.48 33.29
CA THR A 290 29.60 17.93 33.51
C THR A 290 29.49 18.31 34.99
N VAL A 291 28.56 17.68 35.74
CA VAL A 291 28.34 17.93 37.18
C VAL A 291 29.55 17.51 38.02
N LEU A 292 30.23 16.42 37.64
CA LEU A 292 31.44 15.97 38.32
C LEU A 292 32.66 16.82 37.97
N ALA A 293 32.78 17.29 36.73
CA ALA A 293 33.92 18.12 36.29
C ALA A 293 33.83 19.57 36.75
N LEU A 294 32.61 20.12 36.93
CA LEU A 294 32.43 21.54 37.29
C LEU A 294 33.08 21.94 38.60
N PRO A 295 32.86 21.23 39.74
CA PRO A 295 33.53 21.58 41.02
C PRO A 295 35.06 21.47 40.90
N ILE A 296 35.56 20.47 40.21
CA ILE A 296 36.99 20.24 40.00
C ILE A 296 37.60 21.44 39.25
N ASN A 297 37.02 21.84 38.16
CA ASN A 297 37.48 22.94 37.31
C ASN A 297 37.39 24.30 38.06
N LEU A 298 36.29 24.51 38.83
CA LEU A 298 36.12 25.72 39.62
C LEU A 298 37.20 25.86 40.67
N VAL A 299 37.44 24.81 41.46
CA VAL A 299 38.47 24.82 42.53
C VAL A 299 39.87 24.96 41.92
N ALA A 300 40.17 24.21 40.84
CA ALA A 300 41.46 24.31 40.16
C ALA A 300 41.69 25.72 39.59
N GLY A 301 40.66 26.35 39.03
CA GLY A 301 40.72 27.72 38.52
C GLY A 301 40.95 28.76 39.59
N LEU A 302 40.22 28.66 40.71
CA LEU A 302 40.38 29.58 41.84
C LEU A 302 41.75 29.45 42.48
N LEU A 303 42.29 28.26 42.74
CA LEU A 303 43.58 27.99 43.28
C LEU A 303 44.73 28.25 42.33
N GLY A 304 44.49 28.27 41.03
CA GLY A 304 45.46 28.61 39.98
C GLY A 304 45.66 30.10 39.76
N MET A 305 44.92 30.96 40.48
CA MET A 305 45.01 32.40 40.34
C MET A 305 46.22 32.93 41.18
N ASN A 306 47.01 33.81 40.57
CA ASN A 306 48.13 34.52 41.29
C ASN A 306 47.62 35.71 42.13
N VAL A 307 46.69 35.45 43.05
CA VAL A 307 46.11 36.47 43.99
C VAL A 307 46.45 36.12 45.40
N GLY A 308 46.82 37.13 46.20
CA GLY A 308 47.06 36.96 47.63
C GLY A 308 45.80 36.57 48.39
N GLY A 309 45.93 35.73 49.44
CA GLY A 309 44.83 35.35 50.34
C GLY A 309 44.24 33.96 50.04
N ILE A 310 44.88 33.14 49.20
CA ILE A 310 44.48 31.76 48.94
C ILE A 310 44.64 30.95 50.26
N PRO A 311 43.54 30.29 50.76
CA PRO A 311 43.59 29.47 51.98
C PRO A 311 44.57 28.31 51.79
N PHE A 312 45.39 28.06 52.85
CA PHE A 312 46.39 26.96 52.85
C PHE A 312 47.57 27.10 51.87
N ALA A 313 47.76 28.22 51.15
CA ALA A 313 48.82 28.38 50.14
C ALA A 313 50.24 28.21 50.73
N GLN A 314 50.47 28.54 52.04
CA GLN A 314 51.74 28.37 52.70
C GLN A 314 51.85 27.10 53.58
N HIS A 315 50.79 26.24 53.55
CA HIS A 315 50.78 25.03 54.38
C HIS A 315 51.34 23.85 53.65
N ARG A 316 52.33 23.14 54.24
CA ARG A 316 52.98 21.97 53.55
C ARG A 316 52.05 20.86 53.05
N GLN A 317 50.86 20.74 53.66
CA GLN A 317 49.84 19.75 53.31
C GLN A 317 48.60 20.38 52.66
N GLY A 318 48.63 21.67 52.31
CA GLY A 318 47.48 22.38 51.73
C GLY A 318 46.94 21.74 50.48
N PHE A 319 47.81 21.27 49.62
CA PHE A 319 47.43 20.55 48.40
C PHE A 319 46.64 19.23 48.67
N LEU A 320 47.11 18.41 49.61
CA LEU A 320 46.44 17.17 50.02
C LEU A 320 45.06 17.39 50.64
N VAL A 321 44.89 18.48 51.44
CA VAL A 321 43.61 18.84 52.04
C VAL A 321 42.61 19.23 50.93
N VAL A 322 43.01 20.03 49.95
CA VAL A 322 42.15 20.46 48.84
C VAL A 322 41.73 19.25 47.92
N VAL A 323 42.70 18.43 47.59
CA VAL A 323 42.40 17.21 46.71
C VAL A 323 41.54 16.25 47.53
N GLY A 324 41.75 16.02 48.79
CA GLY A 324 40.93 15.14 49.63
C GLY A 324 39.46 15.64 49.73
N THR A 325 39.29 16.95 49.99
CA THR A 325 37.96 17.56 50.05
C THR A 325 37.24 17.45 48.73
N LEU A 326 37.94 17.71 47.62
CA LEU A 326 37.38 17.60 46.26
C LEU A 326 36.98 16.15 45.93
N ALA A 327 37.79 15.18 46.31
CA ALA A 327 37.49 13.76 46.12
C ALA A 327 36.23 13.34 46.90
N VAL A 328 36.10 13.82 48.17
CA VAL A 328 34.90 13.55 49.00
C VAL A 328 33.64 14.16 48.35
N VAL A 329 33.69 15.44 47.97
CA VAL A 329 32.55 16.13 47.32
C VAL A 329 32.14 15.44 46.03
N THR A 330 33.12 15.12 45.18
CA THR A 330 32.85 14.43 43.91
C THR A 330 32.28 13.02 44.15
N GLY A 331 32.81 12.28 45.15
CA GLY A 331 32.31 10.97 45.54
C GLY A 331 30.86 11.01 46.06
N VAL A 332 30.50 11.99 46.87
CA VAL A 332 29.12 12.19 47.36
C VAL A 332 28.18 12.55 46.24
N LEU A 333 28.58 13.42 45.31
CA LEU A 333 27.79 13.75 44.13
C LEU A 333 27.57 12.51 43.25
N ALA A 334 28.60 11.77 42.94
CA ALA A 334 28.51 10.54 42.14
C ALA A 334 27.58 9.50 42.80
N TYR A 335 27.72 9.29 44.13
CA TYR A 335 26.85 8.38 44.89
C TYR A 335 25.37 8.80 44.85
N PHE A 336 25.09 10.08 45.02
CA PHE A 336 23.72 10.61 44.95
C PHE A 336 23.08 10.40 43.56
N PHE A 337 23.85 10.62 42.48
CA PHE A 337 23.38 10.39 41.13
C PHE A 337 23.15 8.89 40.81
N LEU A 338 24.01 7.99 41.31
CA LEU A 338 23.87 6.55 41.15
C LEU A 338 22.66 5.98 41.88
N ILE A 339 22.41 6.45 43.14
CA ILE A 339 21.22 6.01 43.89
C ILE A 339 19.92 6.49 43.21
N ARG A 340 19.86 7.73 42.74
CA ARG A 340 18.69 8.21 42.02
C ARG A 340 18.40 7.39 40.76
N ARG A 341 19.42 6.87 40.11
CA ARG A 341 19.26 5.97 38.97
C ARG A 341 18.65 4.61 39.36
N SER A 342 19.04 4.06 40.49
CA SER A 342 18.51 2.78 40.99
C SER A 342 17.06 2.87 41.50
N ALA A 343 16.58 4.09 41.79
CA ALA A 343 15.21 4.34 42.27
C ALA A 343 14.19 4.55 41.15
N SER A 344 14.58 4.59 39.87
CA SER A 344 13.62 4.52 38.72
C SER A 344 13.05 3.12 38.67
N PRO A 345 11.70 2.97 38.71
CA PRO A 345 11.05 1.64 38.76
C PRO A 345 11.40 0.80 37.55
N ALA A 346 11.97 -0.38 37.84
CA ALA A 346 12.13 -1.46 36.85
C ALA A 346 10.75 -1.79 36.23
N ARG A 347 10.65 -1.83 34.88
CA ARG A 347 9.51 -2.35 34.17
C ARG A 347 9.09 -3.68 34.79
N PRO A 348 7.77 -3.93 34.96
CA PRO A 348 7.28 -5.27 35.28
C PRO A 348 7.67 -6.21 34.15
N ARG A 349 8.46 -7.20 34.47
CA ARG A 349 8.82 -8.32 33.62
C ARG A 349 7.52 -9.13 33.41
N ASN A 350 6.90 -8.98 32.23
CA ASN A 350 5.75 -9.80 31.89
C ASN A 350 6.13 -11.29 32.02
N ARG A 351 5.55 -11.92 33.03
CA ARG A 351 5.56 -13.36 33.25
C ARG A 351 4.41 -13.95 32.43
N GLU A 352 4.65 -14.18 31.16
CA GLU A 352 3.81 -15.06 30.32
C GLU A 352 4.73 -16.04 29.61
N ASP A 353 5.24 -17.00 30.39
CA ASP A 353 5.70 -18.30 29.94
C ASP A 353 5.16 -19.31 30.96
N ARG A 354 3.97 -19.84 30.67
CA ARG A 354 3.52 -21.17 31.06
C ARG A 354 2.43 -21.65 30.13
#